data_c5012f8e791559d20201d808a11bc51d
#
_entry.id   c5012f8e791559d20201d808a11bc51d
#
_cell.length_a   1.000
_cell.length_b   1.000
_cell.length_c   1.000
_cell.angle_alpha   90.00
_cell.angle_beta   90.00
_cell.angle_gamma   90.00
#
_symmetry.space_group_name_H-M   'P 1'
#
loop_
_entity.id
_entity.type
_entity.pdbx_description
1 polymer ?
#
loop_
_entity_poly.entity_id
_entity_poly.type
_entity_poly.pdbx_seq_one_letter_code
_entity_poly.pdbx_strand_id
1 'polypeptide(L)'
;KLGSRVDMRFYNEKDRSFHPKSYIFHYRGYNDIYIGSSNISRSALTSGIEWNYRFSSVSDPKNYEKFYHAFEDLFEHHSIIIDNEELKRYSQNWHRPAVARDLERYDYSHQNEENESEDTKVRLLYEPRGAQIEALCALEDTRAEGAKRALVQAATGVGKTYLAAFDSKSYERVLFVAHREEILKQAAASFRNVRNSEDYGFFTGEEKSTDKSVIFASVATLGRSEYLSEKYFAPDYFQYLVIDEFHHAVNEQYQRIVKYFKPQFLLGLTATPERMDGRNIYELCDYNVPYEISLK
;
A
#
# COMPACT_ATOMS: atom_id res chain seq x y z
N LYS A 1 -15.21 -23.39 -7.22
CA LYS A 1 -16.11 -23.89 -8.30
C LYS A 1 -17.55 -23.60 -7.88
N LEU A 2 -18.06 -22.40 -8.19
CA LEU A 2 -19.40 -21.96 -7.83
C LEU A 2 -20.44 -22.38 -8.90
N GLY A 3 -19.97 -22.71 -10.13
CA GLY A 3 -20.80 -23.21 -11.23
C GLY A 3 -21.99 -22.31 -11.56
N SER A 4 -23.13 -22.91 -11.86
CA SER A 4 -24.39 -22.22 -12.21
C SER A 4 -25.05 -21.45 -11.06
N ARG A 5 -24.44 -21.39 -9.88
CA ARG A 5 -24.98 -20.65 -8.73
C ARG A 5 -24.52 -19.19 -8.67
N VAL A 6 -23.65 -18.78 -9.59
CA VAL A 6 -23.12 -17.41 -9.66
C VAL A 6 -23.21 -16.93 -11.10
N ASP A 7 -23.89 -15.80 -11.30
CA ASP A 7 -23.81 -15.01 -12.53
C ASP A 7 -22.86 -13.84 -12.26
N MET A 8 -21.77 -13.79 -13.01
CA MET A 8 -20.74 -12.75 -12.89
C MET A 8 -20.63 -12.02 -14.21
N ARG A 9 -20.79 -10.72 -14.15
CA ARG A 9 -20.73 -9.86 -15.32
C ARG A 9 -19.73 -8.70 -15.11
N PHE A 10 -19.19 -8.20 -16.18
CA PHE A 10 -18.28 -7.04 -16.16
C PHE A 10 -18.98 -5.83 -16.77
N TYR A 11 -18.90 -4.70 -16.09
CA TYR A 11 -19.33 -3.43 -16.63
C TYR A 11 -18.42 -3.04 -17.81
N ASN A 12 -19.00 -2.68 -18.96
CA ASN A 12 -18.26 -2.47 -20.20
C ASN A 12 -18.66 -1.16 -20.90
N GLU A 13 -18.59 -0.04 -20.19
CA GLU A 13 -18.76 1.29 -20.77
C GLU A 13 -17.42 2.02 -20.83
N LYS A 14 -17.08 2.57 -22.01
CA LYS A 14 -15.74 3.17 -22.23
C LYS A 14 -15.54 4.52 -21.56
N ASP A 15 -16.62 5.28 -21.37
CA ASP A 15 -16.55 6.69 -20.95
C ASP A 15 -17.03 6.92 -19.51
N ARG A 16 -17.31 5.86 -18.77
CA ARG A 16 -17.82 5.94 -17.39
C ARG A 16 -17.09 4.99 -16.48
N SER A 17 -16.52 5.50 -15.41
CA SER A 17 -15.99 4.67 -14.33
C SER A 17 -17.13 4.02 -13.54
N PHE A 18 -16.95 2.76 -13.15
CA PHE A 18 -17.90 2.01 -12.36
C PHE A 18 -17.29 1.71 -10.98
N HIS A 19 -17.77 2.40 -9.96
CA HIS A 19 -17.27 2.22 -8.59
C HIS A 19 -18.39 2.19 -7.51
N PRO A 20 -19.58 1.62 -7.79
CA PRO A 20 -20.62 1.51 -6.78
C PRO A 20 -20.24 0.48 -5.73
N LYS A 21 -20.67 0.74 -4.50
CA LYS A 21 -20.62 -0.18 -3.38
C LYS A 21 -22.05 -0.36 -2.90
N SER A 22 -22.73 -1.34 -3.49
CA SER A 22 -24.11 -1.67 -3.16
C SER A 22 -24.30 -3.17 -3.06
N TYR A 23 -25.14 -3.58 -2.14
CA TYR A 23 -25.45 -4.99 -1.86
C TYR A 23 -26.95 -5.16 -1.79
N ILE A 24 -27.50 -6.15 -2.51
CA ILE A 24 -28.91 -6.49 -2.50
C ILE A 24 -29.04 -7.89 -1.93
N PHE A 25 -29.78 -8.01 -0.84
CA PHE A 25 -30.06 -9.28 -0.18
C PHE A 25 -31.52 -9.64 -0.32
N HIS A 26 -31.78 -10.84 -0.82
CA HIS A 26 -33.12 -11.37 -0.98
C HIS A 26 -33.43 -12.34 0.16
N TYR A 27 -34.49 -12.06 0.90
CA TYR A 27 -35.00 -12.89 1.98
C TYR A 27 -36.42 -13.44 1.67
N ARG A 28 -36.88 -14.36 2.47
CA ARG A 28 -38.29 -14.80 2.38
C ARG A 28 -39.19 -13.67 2.85
N GLY A 29 -39.88 -13.00 1.91
CA GLY A 29 -40.92 -12.01 2.22
C GLY A 29 -40.44 -10.54 2.22
N TYR A 30 -39.14 -10.27 2.13
CA TYR A 30 -38.61 -8.92 1.99
C TYR A 30 -37.23 -8.94 1.36
N ASN A 31 -36.75 -7.76 0.93
CA ASN A 31 -35.42 -7.59 0.39
C ASN A 31 -34.79 -6.33 0.98
N ASP A 32 -33.47 -6.35 1.16
CA ASP A 32 -32.70 -5.21 1.66
C ASP A 32 -31.68 -4.74 0.62
N ILE A 33 -31.51 -3.43 0.52
CA ILE A 33 -30.42 -2.82 -0.23
C ILE A 33 -29.54 -2.02 0.74
N TYR A 34 -28.24 -2.19 0.62
CA TYR A 34 -27.23 -1.38 1.29
C TYR A 34 -26.43 -0.61 0.25
N ILE A 35 -26.30 0.69 0.44
CA ILE A 35 -25.49 1.58 -0.40
C ILE A 35 -24.61 2.42 0.49
N GLY A 36 -23.31 2.51 0.18
CA GLY A 36 -22.40 3.30 0.99
C GLY A 36 -20.95 3.22 0.56
N SER A 37 -20.05 3.43 1.51
CA SER A 37 -18.60 3.40 1.30
C SER A 37 -17.98 2.01 1.45
N SER A 38 -18.70 1.07 2.07
CA SER A 38 -18.15 -0.25 2.44
C SER A 38 -17.82 -1.14 1.24
N ASN A 39 -16.60 -1.59 1.17
CA ASN A 39 -16.21 -2.72 0.34
C ASN A 39 -16.53 -4.06 1.03
N ILE A 40 -16.59 -5.18 0.30
CA ILE A 40 -16.58 -6.52 0.90
C ILE A 40 -15.15 -6.84 1.36
N SER A 41 -14.73 -6.17 2.41
CA SER A 41 -13.43 -6.41 3.05
C SER A 41 -13.64 -6.63 4.54
N ARG A 42 -12.72 -7.34 5.18
CA ARG A 42 -12.81 -7.60 6.62
C ARG A 42 -12.81 -6.31 7.42
N SER A 43 -11.93 -5.35 7.08
CA SER A 43 -11.84 -4.05 7.76
C SER A 43 -13.15 -3.27 7.66
N ALA A 44 -13.74 -3.16 6.48
CA ALA A 44 -15.02 -2.48 6.28
C ALA A 44 -16.19 -3.16 7.01
N LEU A 45 -16.14 -4.48 7.19
CA LEU A 45 -17.19 -5.24 7.86
C LEU A 45 -17.02 -5.38 9.38
N THR A 46 -15.83 -5.07 9.93
CA THR A 46 -15.53 -5.33 11.36
C THR A 46 -15.03 -4.14 12.16
N SER A 47 -14.11 -3.34 11.62
CA SER A 47 -13.39 -2.30 12.36
C SER A 47 -13.33 -0.94 11.68
N GLY A 48 -13.63 -0.86 10.39
CA GLY A 48 -13.66 0.38 9.62
C GLY A 48 -14.88 1.25 9.99
N ILE A 49 -14.72 2.58 9.93
CA ILE A 49 -15.85 3.50 10.01
C ILE A 49 -16.41 3.66 8.61
N GLU A 50 -17.55 3.03 8.39
CA GLU A 50 -18.19 3.01 7.08
C GLU A 50 -19.60 3.58 7.17
N TRP A 51 -19.99 4.35 6.18
CA TRP A 51 -21.33 4.90 6.08
C TRP A 51 -22.13 4.11 5.07
N ASN A 52 -23.14 3.35 5.55
CA ASN A 52 -24.06 2.64 4.72
C ASN A 52 -25.50 3.05 5.02
N TYR A 53 -26.23 3.32 3.97
CA TYR A 53 -27.67 3.52 4.07
C TYR A 53 -28.35 2.21 3.70
N ARG A 54 -29.27 1.74 4.58
CA ARG A 54 -30.10 0.54 4.36
C ARG A 54 -31.52 0.95 4.10
N PHE A 55 -32.15 0.37 3.10
CA PHE A 55 -33.58 0.42 2.89
C PHE A 55 -34.10 -0.93 2.41
N SER A 56 -35.36 -1.22 2.75
CA SER A 56 -35.96 -2.51 2.43
C SER A 56 -37.19 -2.35 1.55
N SER A 57 -37.55 -3.42 0.85
CA SER A 57 -38.75 -3.48 0.02
C SER A 57 -40.08 -3.32 0.85
N VAL A 58 -40.01 -3.46 2.18
CA VAL A 58 -41.15 -3.30 3.08
C VAL A 58 -41.18 -1.90 3.71
N SER A 59 -40.06 -1.43 4.23
CA SER A 59 -40.01 -0.15 4.94
C SER A 59 -39.93 1.06 4.02
N ASP A 60 -39.34 0.91 2.85
CA ASP A 60 -39.18 1.96 1.84
C ASP A 60 -39.28 1.39 0.42
N PRO A 61 -40.45 0.90 0.01
CA PRO A 61 -40.63 0.22 -1.29
C PRO A 61 -40.30 1.11 -2.48
N LYS A 62 -40.61 2.39 -2.41
CA LYS A 62 -40.39 3.34 -3.51
C LYS A 62 -38.90 3.52 -3.84
N ASN A 63 -38.05 3.71 -2.84
CA ASN A 63 -36.61 3.81 -3.03
C ASN A 63 -36.00 2.45 -3.36
N TYR A 64 -36.51 1.37 -2.74
CA TYR A 64 -36.09 0.00 -3.08
C TYR A 64 -36.25 -0.27 -4.58
N GLU A 65 -37.44 -0.09 -5.13
CA GLU A 65 -37.72 -0.31 -6.57
C GLU A 65 -36.82 0.51 -7.47
N LYS A 66 -36.64 1.79 -7.13
CA LYS A 66 -35.79 2.69 -7.92
C LYS A 66 -34.35 2.22 -8.02
N PHE A 67 -33.76 1.78 -6.91
CA PHE A 67 -32.39 1.28 -6.89
C PHE A 67 -32.27 -0.12 -7.45
N TYR A 68 -33.27 -0.97 -7.23
CA TYR A 68 -33.33 -2.31 -7.81
C TYR A 68 -33.37 -2.27 -9.34
N HIS A 69 -34.20 -1.42 -9.90
CA HIS A 69 -34.26 -1.21 -11.36
C HIS A 69 -32.96 -0.61 -11.91
N ALA A 70 -32.32 0.30 -11.20
CA ALA A 70 -31.02 0.82 -11.61
C ALA A 70 -29.93 -0.28 -11.61
N PHE A 71 -29.99 -1.21 -10.65
CA PHE A 71 -29.10 -2.37 -10.66
C PHE A 71 -29.43 -3.33 -11.84
N GLU A 72 -30.70 -3.65 -12.07
CA GLU A 72 -31.11 -4.50 -13.19
C GLU A 72 -30.67 -3.89 -14.54
N ASP A 73 -30.87 -2.60 -14.72
CA ASP A 73 -30.45 -1.90 -15.92
C ASP A 73 -28.93 -2.00 -16.16
N LEU A 74 -28.13 -1.72 -15.14
CA LEU A 74 -26.67 -1.89 -15.20
C LEU A 74 -26.27 -3.34 -15.48
N PHE A 75 -26.93 -4.30 -14.83
CA PHE A 75 -26.59 -5.70 -14.93
C PHE A 75 -26.98 -6.30 -16.29
N GLU A 76 -28.14 -5.95 -16.82
CA GLU A 76 -28.65 -6.53 -18.07
C GLU A 76 -28.19 -5.77 -19.34
N HIS A 77 -28.06 -4.44 -19.27
CA HIS A 77 -27.84 -3.63 -20.47
C HIS A 77 -26.44 -3.00 -20.57
N HIS A 78 -25.73 -2.85 -19.44
CA HIS A 78 -24.41 -2.21 -19.40
C HIS A 78 -23.28 -3.15 -18.96
N SER A 79 -23.55 -4.45 -18.88
CA SER A 79 -22.55 -5.45 -18.53
C SER A 79 -22.51 -6.60 -19.53
N ILE A 80 -21.37 -7.27 -19.60
CA ILE A 80 -21.16 -8.43 -20.48
C ILE A 80 -20.95 -9.70 -19.64
N ILE A 81 -21.45 -10.81 -20.15
CA ILE A 81 -21.19 -12.14 -19.61
C ILE A 81 -19.77 -12.52 -20.00
N ILE A 82 -19.00 -12.99 -19.02
CA ILE A 82 -17.64 -13.45 -19.26
C ILE A 82 -17.71 -14.90 -19.74
N ASP A 83 -17.63 -15.09 -21.02
CA ASP A 83 -17.43 -16.38 -21.64
C ASP A 83 -15.93 -16.61 -22.00
N ASN A 84 -15.64 -17.77 -22.58
CA ASN A 84 -14.28 -18.14 -22.98
C ASN A 84 -13.73 -17.25 -24.11
N GLU A 85 -14.60 -16.66 -24.94
CA GLU A 85 -14.19 -15.75 -26.01
C GLU A 85 -13.81 -14.38 -25.45
N GLU A 86 -14.60 -13.85 -24.53
CA GLU A 86 -14.28 -12.61 -23.82
C GLU A 86 -13.00 -12.74 -22.98
N LEU A 87 -12.80 -13.89 -22.32
CA LEU A 87 -11.55 -14.18 -21.61
C LEU A 87 -10.34 -14.20 -22.56
N LYS A 88 -10.48 -14.78 -23.74
CA LYS A 88 -9.42 -14.76 -24.77
C LYS A 88 -9.17 -13.34 -25.28
N ARG A 89 -10.23 -12.58 -25.56
CA ARG A 89 -10.11 -11.19 -26.00
C ARG A 89 -9.46 -10.32 -24.92
N TYR A 90 -9.84 -10.49 -23.67
CA TYR A 90 -9.22 -9.84 -22.54
C TYR A 90 -7.74 -10.20 -22.43
N SER A 91 -7.38 -11.49 -22.49
CA SER A 91 -5.99 -11.93 -22.40
C SER A 91 -5.11 -11.42 -23.55
N GLN A 92 -5.67 -11.25 -24.75
CA GLN A 92 -4.95 -10.69 -25.92
C GLN A 92 -4.72 -9.17 -25.81
N ASN A 93 -5.69 -8.45 -25.24
CA ASN A 93 -5.63 -7.00 -25.08
C ASN A 93 -5.08 -6.57 -23.73
N TRP A 94 -4.94 -7.50 -22.77
CA TRP A 94 -4.42 -7.20 -21.47
C TRP A 94 -2.91 -6.99 -21.54
N HIS A 95 -2.51 -5.76 -21.31
CA HIS A 95 -1.10 -5.42 -21.14
C HIS A 95 -0.80 -5.42 -19.65
N ARG A 96 0.05 -6.34 -19.26
CA ARG A 96 0.51 -6.46 -17.88
C ARG A 96 1.10 -5.12 -17.43
N PRO A 97 0.64 -4.54 -16.31
CA PRO A 97 1.27 -3.36 -15.72
C PRO A 97 2.78 -3.57 -15.62
N ALA A 98 3.58 -2.51 -15.76
CA ALA A 98 5.04 -2.61 -15.73
C ALA A 98 5.54 -3.35 -14.48
N VAL A 99 4.89 -3.10 -13.32
CA VAL A 99 5.14 -3.77 -12.03
C VAL A 99 4.91 -5.30 -12.10
N ALA A 100 3.97 -5.77 -12.91
CA ALA A 100 3.65 -7.20 -13.01
C ALA A 100 4.48 -7.95 -14.07
N ARG A 101 5.09 -7.23 -15.04
CA ARG A 101 5.97 -7.87 -16.06
C ARG A 101 7.23 -8.46 -15.47
N ASP A 102 7.62 -7.95 -14.34
CA ASP A 102 8.85 -8.34 -13.69
C ASP A 102 8.72 -9.62 -12.83
N LEU A 103 7.51 -10.06 -12.48
CA LEU A 103 7.27 -11.25 -11.64
C LEU A 103 7.63 -12.58 -12.32
N GLU A 104 7.44 -12.72 -13.65
CA GLU A 104 7.75 -13.96 -14.38
C GLU A 104 9.26 -14.21 -14.54
N ARG A 105 10.05 -13.13 -14.63
CA ARG A 105 11.52 -13.28 -14.69
C ARG A 105 12.08 -13.87 -13.40
N TYR A 106 11.40 -13.66 -12.29
CA TYR A 106 11.82 -14.16 -10.99
C TYR A 106 11.59 -15.67 -10.81
N ASP A 107 10.44 -16.21 -11.26
CA ASP A 107 10.15 -17.66 -11.17
C ASP A 107 11.09 -18.49 -12.04
N TYR A 108 11.52 -17.95 -13.18
CA TYR A 108 12.51 -18.62 -14.04
C TYR A 108 13.93 -18.64 -13.47
N SER A 109 14.32 -17.64 -12.67
CA SER A 109 15.66 -17.57 -12.09
C SER A 109 15.84 -18.54 -10.91
N HIS A 110 14.79 -18.79 -10.11
CA HIS A 110 14.87 -19.70 -8.96
C HIS A 110 14.83 -21.20 -9.33
N GLN A 111 14.37 -21.56 -10.52
CA GLN A 111 14.40 -22.95 -10.98
C GLN A 111 15.78 -23.37 -11.54
N ASN A 112 16.66 -22.40 -11.81
CA ASN A 112 17.98 -22.66 -12.41
C ASN A 112 19.18 -22.52 -11.44
N GLU A 113 18.96 -22.14 -10.17
CA GLU A 113 20.05 -21.90 -9.20
C GLU A 113 20.72 -23.17 -8.67
N GLU A 114 20.28 -24.39 -9.04
CA GLU A 114 20.96 -25.61 -8.61
C GLU A 114 22.15 -26.03 -9.49
N ASN A 115 22.46 -25.33 -10.60
CA ASN A 115 23.48 -25.79 -11.54
C ASN A 115 24.23 -24.69 -12.30
N GLU A 116 24.78 -23.66 -11.71
CA GLU A 116 25.78 -22.88 -12.45
C GLU A 116 26.89 -22.27 -11.57
N SER A 117 28.11 -22.46 -12.06
CA SER A 117 29.42 -22.08 -11.59
C SER A 117 29.66 -20.56 -11.54
N GLU A 118 30.61 -20.16 -10.69
CA GLU A 118 31.06 -18.90 -10.14
C GLU A 118 31.35 -17.68 -11.05
N ASP A 119 30.97 -17.59 -12.31
CA ASP A 119 31.49 -16.50 -13.17
C ASP A 119 30.47 -15.61 -13.90
N THR A 120 29.20 -15.66 -13.55
CA THR A 120 28.22 -14.67 -14.04
C THR A 120 27.41 -14.14 -12.86
N LYS A 121 27.76 -12.95 -12.34
CA LYS A 121 26.90 -12.20 -11.42
C LYS A 121 25.60 -11.85 -12.14
N VAL A 122 24.66 -12.79 -12.16
CA VAL A 122 23.28 -12.51 -12.52
C VAL A 122 22.74 -11.52 -11.48
N ARG A 123 22.52 -10.29 -11.90
CA ARG A 123 21.87 -9.28 -11.05
C ARG A 123 20.43 -9.74 -10.84
N LEU A 124 20.15 -10.31 -9.68
CA LEU A 124 18.80 -10.64 -9.25
C LEU A 124 17.97 -9.34 -9.22
N LEU A 125 17.01 -9.23 -10.11
CA LEU A 125 16.04 -8.14 -10.07
C LEU A 125 15.01 -8.48 -9.00
N TYR A 126 15.08 -7.78 -7.88
CA TYR A 126 14.07 -7.89 -6.83
C TYR A 126 12.79 -7.20 -7.26
N GLU A 127 11.67 -7.86 -7.06
CA GLU A 127 10.35 -7.43 -7.51
C GLU A 127 9.30 -7.51 -6.41
N PRO A 128 8.31 -6.60 -6.40
CA PRO A 128 7.26 -6.63 -5.39
C PRO A 128 6.36 -7.86 -5.60
N ARG A 129 5.87 -8.47 -4.51
CA ARG A 129 5.05 -9.69 -4.53
C ARG A 129 3.77 -9.55 -3.74
N GLY A 130 2.72 -10.22 -4.22
CA GLY A 130 1.45 -10.34 -3.51
C GLY A 130 0.97 -9.02 -2.91
N ALA A 131 0.84 -8.99 -1.60
CA ALA A 131 0.45 -7.82 -0.82
C ALA A 131 1.28 -6.55 -1.05
N GLN A 132 2.54 -6.68 -1.46
CA GLN A 132 3.37 -5.51 -1.77
C GLN A 132 2.91 -4.80 -3.04
N ILE A 133 2.43 -5.53 -4.05
CA ILE A 133 1.89 -4.95 -5.28
C ILE A 133 0.64 -4.13 -4.97
N GLU A 134 -0.28 -4.70 -4.18
CA GLU A 134 -1.49 -4.01 -3.77
C GLU A 134 -1.19 -2.75 -2.95
N ALA A 135 -0.25 -2.85 -2.02
CA ALA A 135 0.17 -1.71 -1.19
C ALA A 135 0.84 -0.61 -2.03
N LEU A 136 1.66 -0.96 -3.01
CA LEU A 136 2.30 0.00 -3.92
C LEU A 136 1.27 0.73 -4.78
N CYS A 137 0.28 0.01 -5.35
CA CYS A 137 -0.81 0.62 -6.09
C CYS A 137 -1.61 1.58 -5.20
N ALA A 138 -1.98 1.14 -3.98
CA ALA A 138 -2.71 1.99 -3.05
C ALA A 138 -1.93 3.24 -2.62
N LEU A 139 -0.61 3.16 -2.46
CA LEU A 139 0.26 4.30 -2.19
C LEU A 139 0.33 5.27 -3.38
N GLU A 140 0.37 4.75 -4.61
CA GLU A 140 0.35 5.56 -5.82
C GLU A 140 -0.97 6.32 -5.97
N ASP A 141 -2.11 5.66 -5.78
CA ASP A 141 -3.43 6.28 -5.79
C ASP A 141 -3.54 7.38 -4.72
N THR A 142 -3.08 7.09 -3.50
CA THR A 142 -3.06 8.06 -2.38
C THR A 142 -2.24 9.31 -2.72
N ARG A 143 -1.08 9.16 -3.38
CA ARG A 143 -0.29 10.30 -3.86
C ARG A 143 -0.97 11.06 -5.00
N ALA A 144 -1.63 10.35 -5.90
CA ALA A 144 -2.40 10.97 -7.00
C ALA A 144 -3.56 11.83 -6.47
N GLU A 145 -4.16 11.46 -5.33
CA GLU A 145 -5.15 12.25 -4.60
C GLU A 145 -4.56 13.46 -3.86
N GLY A 146 -3.24 13.64 -3.91
CA GLY A 146 -2.53 14.78 -3.31
C GLY A 146 -2.04 14.58 -1.89
N ALA A 147 -2.15 13.37 -1.33
CA ALA A 147 -1.62 13.08 0.00
C ALA A 147 -0.08 13.13 0.01
N LYS A 148 0.46 13.72 1.08
CA LYS A 148 1.91 13.82 1.32
C LYS A 148 2.40 12.85 2.38
N ARG A 149 1.50 12.12 3.01
CA ARG A 149 1.81 11.17 4.08
C ARG A 149 0.88 9.99 3.99
N ALA A 150 1.39 8.80 4.31
CA ALA A 150 0.57 7.59 4.42
C ALA A 150 1.14 6.64 5.46
N LEU A 151 0.27 5.79 6.02
CA LEU A 151 0.61 4.70 6.91
C LEU A 151 0.27 3.38 6.24
N VAL A 152 1.25 2.50 6.10
CA VAL A 152 1.01 1.10 5.72
C VAL A 152 1.08 0.23 6.97
N GLN A 153 -0.03 -0.41 7.25
CA GLN A 153 -0.16 -1.37 8.32
C GLN A 153 -0.01 -2.78 7.74
N ALA A 154 1.09 -3.45 8.07
CA ALA A 154 1.33 -4.80 7.60
C ALA A 154 2.06 -5.63 8.65
N ALA A 155 1.60 -6.85 8.88
CA ALA A 155 2.19 -7.77 9.84
C ALA A 155 3.69 -8.00 9.60
N THR A 156 4.40 -8.45 10.63
CA THR A 156 5.79 -8.88 10.50
C THR A 156 5.92 -10.01 9.47
N GLY A 157 6.97 -9.98 8.65
CA GLY A 157 7.20 -11.00 7.61
C GLY A 157 6.59 -10.70 6.23
N VAL A 158 5.68 -9.73 6.10
CA VAL A 158 5.11 -9.32 4.79
C VAL A 158 6.12 -8.56 3.91
N GLY A 159 7.28 -8.21 4.45
CA GLY A 159 8.31 -7.49 3.71
C GLY A 159 8.07 -5.98 3.61
N LYS A 160 7.63 -5.34 4.71
CA LYS A 160 7.44 -3.87 4.80
C LYS A 160 8.65 -3.07 4.32
N THR A 161 9.85 -3.51 4.69
CA THR A 161 11.10 -2.85 4.31
C THR A 161 11.33 -2.90 2.80
N TYR A 162 11.04 -4.05 2.16
CA TYR A 162 11.07 -4.18 0.71
C TYR A 162 10.02 -3.32 0.04
N LEU A 163 8.80 -3.24 0.60
CA LEU A 163 7.76 -2.33 0.13
C LEU A 163 8.26 -0.89 0.09
N ALA A 164 8.85 -0.40 1.19
CA ALA A 164 9.42 0.95 1.24
C ALA A 164 10.56 1.14 0.23
N ALA A 165 11.41 0.12 0.06
CA ALA A 165 12.47 0.16 -0.94
C ALA A 165 11.93 0.28 -2.36
N PHE A 166 10.88 -0.48 -2.72
CA PHE A 166 10.22 -0.38 -4.02
C PHE A 166 9.55 0.97 -4.22
N ASP A 167 8.76 1.43 -3.24
CA ASP A 167 8.05 2.72 -3.32
C ASP A 167 9.00 3.91 -3.42
N SER A 168 10.19 3.79 -2.82
CA SER A 168 11.23 4.83 -2.85
C SER A 168 11.98 4.96 -4.18
N LYS A 169 11.79 4.05 -5.15
CA LYS A 169 12.61 4.01 -6.41
C LYS A 169 12.55 5.29 -7.24
N SER A 170 11.42 5.98 -7.20
CA SER A 170 11.22 7.24 -7.95
C SER A 170 11.85 8.47 -7.29
N TYR A 171 12.37 8.34 -6.06
CA TYR A 171 12.96 9.42 -5.31
C TYR A 171 14.48 9.30 -5.28
N GLU A 172 15.16 10.41 -5.52
CA GLU A 172 16.63 10.45 -5.53
C GLU A 172 17.19 10.34 -4.11
N ARG A 173 16.64 11.12 -3.16
CA ARG A 173 17.11 11.21 -1.78
C ARG A 173 16.10 10.67 -0.78
N VAL A 174 16.50 9.64 -0.07
CA VAL A 174 15.64 8.87 0.84
C VAL A 174 16.25 8.83 2.24
N LEU A 175 15.42 9.09 3.24
CA LEU A 175 15.75 8.87 4.65
C LEU A 175 14.90 7.72 5.20
N PHE A 176 15.57 6.70 5.73
CA PHE A 176 14.93 5.60 6.45
C PHE A 176 15.28 5.70 7.94
N VAL A 177 14.26 5.76 8.78
CA VAL A 177 14.41 5.96 10.24
C VAL A 177 13.89 4.78 11.00
N ALA A 178 14.71 4.22 11.90
CA ALA A 178 14.31 3.15 12.81
C ALA A 178 14.99 3.32 14.18
N HIS A 179 14.51 2.59 15.19
CA HIS A 179 15.02 2.71 16.55
C HIS A 179 16.21 1.78 16.84
N ARG A 180 16.40 0.69 16.08
CA ARG A 180 17.48 -0.30 16.26
C ARG A 180 18.41 -0.32 15.05
N GLU A 181 19.70 -0.38 15.31
CA GLU A 181 20.72 -0.41 14.25
C GLU A 181 20.67 -1.69 13.42
N GLU A 182 20.27 -2.82 14.00
CA GLU A 182 20.08 -4.08 13.27
C GLU A 182 19.01 -3.94 12.20
N ILE A 183 17.91 -3.22 12.50
CA ILE A 183 16.85 -2.94 11.52
C ILE A 183 17.38 -2.07 10.39
N LEU A 184 18.20 -1.07 10.71
CA LEU A 184 18.82 -0.20 9.70
C LEU A 184 19.72 -0.98 8.75
N LYS A 185 20.55 -1.91 9.27
CA LYS A 185 21.41 -2.78 8.45
C LYS A 185 20.60 -3.72 7.55
N GLN A 186 19.51 -4.30 8.05
CA GLN A 186 18.59 -5.12 7.27
C GLN A 186 17.87 -4.30 6.20
N ALA A 187 17.46 -3.08 6.54
CA ALA A 187 16.84 -2.16 5.60
C ALA A 187 17.81 -1.75 4.49
N ALA A 188 19.06 -1.45 4.83
CA ALA A 188 20.10 -1.12 3.85
C ALA A 188 20.31 -2.26 2.85
N ALA A 189 20.35 -3.50 3.30
CA ALA A 189 20.45 -4.66 2.41
C ALA A 189 19.23 -4.76 1.46
N SER A 190 18.01 -4.55 1.98
CA SER A 190 16.79 -4.56 1.16
C SER A 190 16.78 -3.44 0.13
N PHE A 191 17.16 -2.22 0.52
CA PHE A 191 17.24 -1.07 -0.39
C PHE A 191 18.32 -1.24 -1.44
N ARG A 192 19.49 -1.75 -1.06
CA ARG A 192 20.57 -2.11 -2.00
C ARG A 192 20.07 -3.06 -3.08
N ASN A 193 19.40 -4.12 -2.68
CA ASN A 193 18.87 -5.13 -3.59
C ASN A 193 17.82 -4.55 -4.55
N VAL A 194 16.89 -3.74 -4.04
CA VAL A 194 15.79 -3.18 -4.84
C VAL A 194 16.24 -2.03 -5.73
N ARG A 195 17.05 -1.11 -5.20
CA ARG A 195 17.54 0.05 -5.95
C ARG A 195 18.76 -0.27 -6.80
N ASN A 196 19.37 -1.44 -6.59
CA ASN A 196 20.60 -1.87 -7.26
C ASN A 196 21.70 -0.80 -7.17
N SER A 197 21.90 -0.24 -5.98
CA SER A 197 22.83 0.86 -5.70
C SER A 197 23.53 0.64 -4.37
N GLU A 198 24.82 0.93 -4.34
CA GLU A 198 25.66 0.95 -3.12
C GLU A 198 25.78 2.40 -2.56
N ASP A 199 25.04 3.37 -3.11
CA ASP A 199 25.05 4.75 -2.66
C ASP A 199 24.11 4.95 -1.46
N TYR A 200 24.50 4.35 -0.34
CA TYR A 200 23.82 4.47 0.94
C TYR A 200 24.82 4.67 2.08
N GLY A 201 24.35 5.25 3.17
CA GLY A 201 25.13 5.46 4.39
C GLY A 201 24.30 5.44 5.64
N PHE A 202 24.95 5.45 6.78
CA PHE A 202 24.30 5.39 8.08
C PHE A 202 24.48 6.70 8.84
N PHE A 203 23.44 7.07 9.59
CA PHE A 203 23.48 8.18 10.54
C PHE A 203 23.09 7.65 11.94
N THR A 204 24.08 7.10 12.63
CA THR A 204 23.93 6.39 13.91
C THR A 204 24.88 6.94 14.97
N GLY A 205 25.00 6.28 16.11
CA GLY A 205 25.99 6.59 17.13
C GLY A 205 27.42 6.57 16.60
N GLU A 206 27.72 5.65 15.71
CA GLU A 206 29.07 5.35 15.24
C GLU A 206 29.40 6.09 13.91
N GLU A 207 28.45 6.20 12.99
CA GLU A 207 28.62 6.75 11.65
C GLU A 207 27.72 7.96 11.42
N LYS A 208 28.20 8.95 10.67
CA LYS A 208 27.49 10.20 10.32
C LYS A 208 27.60 10.53 8.83
N SER A 209 27.15 9.62 7.98
CA SER A 209 27.08 9.85 6.53
C SER A 209 26.07 10.95 6.19
N THR A 210 26.47 11.91 5.35
CA THR A 210 25.60 13.03 4.93
C THR A 210 25.54 13.23 3.42
N ASP A 211 26.37 12.52 2.67
CA ASP A 211 26.59 12.68 1.23
C ASP A 211 25.97 11.59 0.36
N LYS A 212 25.21 10.65 0.97
CA LYS A 212 24.62 9.51 0.29
C LYS A 212 23.17 9.76 -0.13
N SER A 213 22.75 9.12 -1.22
CA SER A 213 21.38 9.22 -1.71
C SER A 213 20.37 8.54 -0.77
N VAL A 214 20.75 7.47 -0.10
CA VAL A 214 19.91 6.80 0.90
C VAL A 214 20.62 6.83 2.26
N ILE A 215 19.98 7.45 3.24
CA ILE A 215 20.49 7.51 4.63
C ILE A 215 19.62 6.66 5.54
N PHE A 216 20.26 5.76 6.27
CA PHE A 216 19.63 4.94 7.32
C PHE A 216 19.99 5.53 8.68
N ALA A 217 19.01 6.14 9.36
CA ALA A 217 19.26 6.89 10.59
C ALA A 217 18.61 6.24 11.82
N SER A 218 19.37 6.19 12.91
CA SER A 218 18.77 5.83 14.18
C SER A 218 18.04 7.03 14.80
N VAL A 219 16.83 6.80 15.32
CA VAL A 219 16.05 7.82 16.01
C VAL A 219 16.82 8.43 17.17
N ALA A 220 17.53 7.59 17.93
CA ALA A 220 18.31 8.01 19.09
C ALA A 220 19.42 9.01 18.75
N THR A 221 19.92 8.94 17.51
CA THR A 221 20.93 9.90 17.03
C THR A 221 20.28 11.06 16.31
N LEU A 222 19.58 10.82 15.21
CA LEU A 222 19.02 11.88 14.36
C LEU A 222 17.99 12.74 15.10
N GLY A 223 17.24 12.18 16.04
CA GLY A 223 16.23 12.89 16.83
C GLY A 223 16.78 13.86 17.87
N ARG A 224 18.11 14.00 17.99
CA ARG A 224 18.74 15.02 18.83
C ARG A 224 18.73 16.38 18.10
N SER A 225 18.43 17.44 18.85
CA SER A 225 18.29 18.78 18.27
C SER A 225 19.55 19.28 17.54
N GLU A 226 20.73 18.83 17.97
CA GLU A 226 22.02 19.20 17.39
C GLU A 226 22.20 18.70 15.94
N TYR A 227 21.54 17.58 15.58
CA TYR A 227 21.62 16.97 14.25
C TYR A 227 20.49 17.41 13.31
N LEU A 228 19.41 17.96 13.85
CA LEU A 228 18.31 18.54 13.07
C LEU A 228 18.64 20.00 12.73
N SER A 229 19.62 20.18 11.86
CA SER A 229 20.13 21.48 11.44
C SER A 229 20.66 21.42 10.01
N GLU A 230 20.69 22.56 9.32
CA GLU A 230 21.21 22.68 7.94
C GLU A 230 22.68 22.31 7.81
N LYS A 231 23.43 22.26 8.92
CA LYS A 231 24.81 21.77 8.95
C LYS A 231 24.92 20.32 8.48
N TYR A 232 23.91 19.50 8.76
CA TYR A 232 23.86 18.08 8.39
C TYR A 232 22.93 17.87 7.21
N PHE A 233 21.68 18.30 7.32
CA PHE A 233 20.67 18.15 6.29
C PHE A 233 19.73 19.35 6.30
N ALA A 234 19.48 19.94 5.14
CA ALA A 234 18.41 20.93 5.01
C ALA A 234 17.03 20.29 5.24
N PRO A 235 16.01 21.02 5.67
CA PRO A 235 14.67 20.47 5.91
C PRO A 235 14.06 19.73 4.71
N ASP A 236 14.35 20.16 3.50
CA ASP A 236 13.88 19.62 2.23
C ASP A 236 14.90 18.70 1.52
N TYR A 237 15.99 18.34 2.22
CA TYR A 237 17.06 17.52 1.65
C TYR A 237 16.57 16.17 1.16
N PHE A 238 15.69 15.50 1.95
CA PHE A 238 15.12 14.21 1.60
C PHE A 238 13.78 14.39 0.92
N GLN A 239 13.62 13.77 -0.24
CA GLN A 239 12.36 13.74 -0.99
C GLN A 239 11.39 12.72 -0.40
N TYR A 240 11.92 11.63 0.14
CA TYR A 240 11.15 10.53 0.69
C TYR A 240 11.63 10.17 2.10
N LEU A 241 10.70 10.12 3.05
CA LEU A 241 10.97 9.77 4.44
C LEU A 241 10.21 8.51 4.81
N VAL A 242 10.93 7.47 5.24
CA VAL A 242 10.34 6.25 5.80
C VAL A 242 10.56 6.22 7.30
N ILE A 243 9.50 5.95 8.04
CA ILE A 243 9.57 5.71 9.49
C ILE A 243 9.09 4.30 9.75
N ASP A 244 10.01 3.44 10.14
CA ASP A 244 9.69 2.08 10.56
C ASP A 244 9.21 2.05 12.01
N GLU A 245 8.37 1.07 12.33
CA GLU A 245 7.67 0.99 13.61
C GLU A 245 6.95 2.31 13.99
N PHE A 246 6.14 2.80 13.04
CA PHE A 246 5.49 4.11 13.13
C PHE A 246 4.63 4.30 14.38
N HIS A 247 4.22 3.23 15.05
CA HIS A 247 3.55 3.30 16.35
C HIS A 247 4.42 3.94 17.45
N HIS A 248 5.73 4.07 17.25
CA HIS A 248 6.62 4.85 18.11
C HIS A 248 6.69 6.34 17.75
N ALA A 249 6.08 6.76 16.64
CA ALA A 249 6.19 8.14 16.13
C ALA A 249 5.57 9.22 17.06
N VAL A 250 4.81 8.82 18.06
CA VAL A 250 4.33 9.70 19.14
C VAL A 250 5.42 10.13 20.12
N ASN A 251 6.57 9.46 20.13
CA ASN A 251 7.70 9.84 20.98
C ASN A 251 8.35 11.14 20.49
N GLU A 252 8.85 11.93 21.43
CA GLU A 252 9.38 13.27 21.16
C GLU A 252 10.49 13.29 20.09
N GLN A 253 11.39 12.31 20.11
CA GLN A 253 12.48 12.22 19.13
C GLN A 253 11.96 12.00 17.70
N TYR A 254 10.99 11.10 17.51
CA TYR A 254 10.36 10.91 16.21
C TYR A 254 9.61 12.17 15.75
N GLN A 255 8.87 12.82 16.66
CA GLN A 255 8.15 14.04 16.34
C GLN A 255 9.08 15.18 15.92
N ARG A 256 10.28 15.29 16.51
CA ARG A 256 11.27 16.28 16.09
C ARG A 256 11.72 16.02 14.65
N ILE A 257 12.00 14.75 14.30
CA ILE A 257 12.38 14.36 12.94
C ILE A 257 11.26 14.71 11.95
N VAL A 258 10.02 14.29 12.22
CA VAL A 258 8.85 14.53 11.37
C VAL A 258 8.53 16.02 11.21
N LYS A 259 8.77 16.83 12.25
CA LYS A 259 8.55 18.28 12.20
C LYS A 259 9.68 19.03 11.46
N TYR A 260 10.88 18.53 11.54
CA TYR A 260 12.04 19.15 10.92
C TYR A 260 12.06 18.94 9.41
N PHE A 261 11.96 17.67 8.98
CA PHE A 261 12.02 17.35 7.55
C PHE A 261 10.69 17.61 6.84
N LYS A 262 10.80 18.09 5.59
CA LYS A 262 9.68 18.41 4.71
C LYS A 262 9.79 17.62 3.41
N PRO A 263 9.66 16.28 3.48
CA PRO A 263 9.75 15.43 2.30
C PRO A 263 8.57 15.68 1.36
N GLN A 264 8.73 15.27 0.10
CA GLN A 264 7.60 15.20 -0.84
C GLN A 264 6.59 14.16 -0.39
N PHE A 265 7.07 13.04 0.19
CA PHE A 265 6.22 12.00 0.75
C PHE A 265 6.82 11.35 2.00
N LEU A 266 5.98 11.11 3.01
CA LEU A 266 6.30 10.39 4.23
C LEU A 266 5.54 9.08 4.28
N LEU A 267 6.25 7.97 4.40
CA LEU A 267 5.69 6.64 4.61
C LEU A 267 5.94 6.15 6.03
N GLY A 268 4.88 5.94 6.78
CA GLY A 268 4.91 5.20 8.04
C GLY A 268 4.70 3.71 7.79
N LEU A 269 5.48 2.87 8.46
CA LEU A 269 5.34 1.41 8.45
C LEU A 269 5.05 0.93 9.86
N THR A 270 4.03 0.10 10.05
CA THR A 270 3.76 -0.51 11.36
C THR A 270 3.16 -1.90 11.21
N ALA A 271 3.42 -2.76 12.19
CA ALA A 271 2.73 -4.04 12.31
C ALA A 271 1.44 -3.92 13.12
N THR A 272 1.42 -3.01 14.08
CA THR A 272 0.31 -2.79 15.02
C THR A 272 0.07 -1.28 15.17
N PRO A 273 -1.08 -0.76 14.76
CA PRO A 273 -1.37 0.67 14.86
C PRO A 273 -1.79 1.09 16.27
N GLU A 274 -2.28 0.16 17.07
CA GLU A 274 -2.82 0.46 18.38
C GLU A 274 -1.73 0.54 19.46
N ARG A 275 -1.66 1.67 20.14
CA ARG A 275 -0.95 1.83 21.40
C ARG A 275 -1.92 2.10 22.52
N MET A 276 -1.62 1.57 23.71
CA MET A 276 -2.38 1.76 24.95
C MET A 276 -2.30 3.20 25.52
N ASP A 277 -1.53 4.09 24.92
CA ASP A 277 -1.27 5.44 25.46
C ASP A 277 -2.23 6.53 24.93
N GLY A 278 -3.25 6.14 24.15
CA GLY A 278 -4.33 7.03 23.68
C GLY A 278 -3.91 8.13 22.70
N ARG A 279 -2.64 8.15 22.27
CA ARG A 279 -2.15 9.10 21.26
C ARG A 279 -2.41 8.57 19.85
N ASN A 280 -3.04 9.40 19.05
CA ASN A 280 -3.46 9.01 17.71
C ASN A 280 -2.31 9.12 16.70
N ILE A 281 -1.73 7.99 16.29
CA ILE A 281 -0.69 7.95 15.25
C ILE A 281 -1.23 8.30 13.86
N TYR A 282 -2.53 8.15 13.67
CA TYR A 282 -3.18 8.46 12.39
C TYR A 282 -3.14 9.95 12.04
N GLU A 283 -3.13 10.85 13.05
CA GLU A 283 -2.94 12.28 12.83
C GLU A 283 -1.59 12.60 12.18
N LEU A 284 -0.55 11.83 12.50
CA LEU A 284 0.80 12.05 11.95
C LEU A 284 0.92 11.66 10.47
N CYS A 285 -0.02 10.88 9.95
CA CYS A 285 -0.11 10.53 8.53
C CYS A 285 -1.37 11.09 7.86
N ASP A 286 -1.97 12.16 8.44
CA ASP A 286 -3.15 12.83 7.92
C ASP A 286 -4.34 11.86 7.69
N TYR A 287 -4.45 10.82 8.55
CA TYR A 287 -5.43 9.71 8.46
C TYR A 287 -5.36 8.87 7.17
N ASN A 288 -4.31 9.01 6.37
CA ASN A 288 -4.13 8.21 5.16
C ASN A 288 -3.57 6.83 5.50
N VAL A 289 -4.41 5.82 5.50
CA VAL A 289 -4.04 4.39 5.68
C VAL A 289 -4.46 3.62 4.43
N PRO A 290 -3.71 3.76 3.32
CA PRO A 290 -4.10 3.16 2.04
C PRO A 290 -4.12 1.64 2.05
N TYR A 291 -3.34 1.01 2.93
CA TYR A 291 -3.20 -0.43 2.93
C TYR A 291 -3.02 -1.02 4.33
N GLU A 292 -3.82 -2.05 4.62
CA GLU A 292 -3.77 -2.81 5.86
C GLU A 292 -3.75 -4.31 5.58
N ILE A 293 -2.76 -5.03 6.13
CA ILE A 293 -2.67 -6.48 6.11
C ILE A 293 -2.45 -7.03 7.51
N SER A 294 -3.35 -7.86 8.00
CA SER A 294 -3.16 -8.66 9.20
C SER A 294 -2.82 -10.11 8.82
N LEU A 295 -1.87 -10.73 9.52
CA LEU A 295 -1.70 -12.19 9.43
C LEU A 295 -2.96 -12.85 10.00
N LYS A 296 -3.56 -13.77 9.25
CA LYS A 296 -4.45 -14.80 9.78
C LYS A 296 -3.63 -15.99 10.21
#